data_fe0dfe31107a02cf71bc077bf5ed6add
#
_entry.id   fe0dfe31107a02cf71bc077bf5ed6add
#
_cell.length_a   1.000
_cell.length_b   1.000
_cell.length_c   1.000
_cell.angle_alpha   90.00
_cell.angle_beta   90.00
_cell.angle_gamma   90.00
#
_symmetry.space_group_name_H-M   'P 1'
#
loop_
_entity.id
_entity.type
_entity.pdbx_description
1 polymer ?
#
loop_
_entity_poly.entity_id
_entity_poly.type
_entity_poly.pdbx_seq_one_letter_code
_entity_poly.pdbx_strand_id
1 'polypeptide(L)'
;MIYREQYEWDSEKEALNIRKHGLDFDTAILVFEDENYIEWYDAAHSATEDRYNVLGMVHDVLFVVYTERRDRIRIISARLATNQERRLYFHDYHS
;
A
#
# COMPACT_ATOMS: atom_id res chain seq x y z
N MET A 1 -4.01 7.13 16.59
CA MET A 1 -3.01 6.43 15.75
C MET A 1 -2.99 4.95 16.10
N ILE A 2 -2.99 4.12 15.09
CA ILE A 2 -2.96 2.65 15.25
C ILE A 2 -1.54 2.17 14.95
N TYR A 3 -1.01 1.27 15.77
CA TYR A 3 0.34 0.73 15.64
C TYR A 3 0.29 -0.79 15.50
N ARG A 4 1.07 -1.34 14.55
CA ARG A 4 1.21 -2.78 14.30
C ARG A 4 2.66 -3.07 13.93
N GLU A 5 3.46 -3.58 14.84
CA GLU A 5 4.89 -3.84 14.59
C GLU A 5 5.58 -2.58 14.05
N GLN A 6 6.13 -2.63 12.83
CA GLN A 6 6.78 -1.48 12.21
C GLN A 6 5.80 -0.58 11.44
N TYR A 7 4.51 -0.89 11.47
CA TYR A 7 3.49 -0.16 10.73
C TYR A 7 2.67 0.74 11.63
N GLU A 8 2.17 1.82 11.06
CA GLU A 8 1.23 2.70 11.75
C GLU A 8 0.24 3.29 10.76
N TRP A 9 -0.89 3.79 11.25
CA TRP A 9 -1.84 4.52 10.42
C TRP A 9 -2.83 5.31 11.25
N ASP A 10 -3.43 6.29 10.59
CA ASP A 10 -4.48 7.12 11.16
C ASP A 10 -5.81 6.37 11.06
N SER A 11 -6.51 6.22 12.19
CA SER A 11 -7.76 5.47 12.23
C SER A 11 -8.88 6.11 11.39
N GLU A 12 -8.87 7.45 11.26
CA GLU A 12 -9.86 8.13 10.43
C GLU A 12 -9.61 7.89 8.95
N LYS A 13 -8.35 7.88 8.54
CA LYS A 13 -7.99 7.56 7.16
C LYS A 13 -8.33 6.12 6.82
N GLU A 14 -8.14 5.22 7.77
CA GLU A 14 -8.53 3.82 7.56
C GLU A 14 -10.04 3.70 7.39
N ALA A 15 -10.82 4.38 8.23
CA ALA A 15 -12.28 4.34 8.14
C ALA A 15 -12.76 4.85 6.77
N LEU A 16 -12.16 5.94 6.28
CA LEU A 16 -12.48 6.47 4.96
C LEU A 16 -12.09 5.49 3.86
N ASN A 17 -10.95 4.84 4.01
CA ASN A 17 -10.47 3.86 3.04
C ASN A 17 -11.38 2.65 2.96
N ILE A 18 -11.84 2.15 4.10
CA ILE A 18 -12.79 1.04 4.16
C ILE A 18 -14.09 1.42 3.46
N ARG A 19 -14.60 2.62 3.73
CA ARG A 19 -15.84 3.10 3.11
C ARG A 19 -15.70 3.23 1.60
N LYS A 20 -14.56 3.69 1.14
CA LYS A 20 -14.32 3.95 -0.30
C LYS A 20 -13.90 2.70 -1.06
N HIS A 21 -13.10 1.84 -0.47
CA HIS A 21 -12.47 0.72 -1.16
C HIS A 21 -12.73 -0.64 -0.53
N GLY A 22 -13.34 -0.69 0.64
CA GLY A 22 -13.63 -1.95 1.32
C GLY A 22 -12.42 -2.65 1.90
N LEU A 23 -11.30 -1.95 2.05
CA LEU A 23 -10.05 -2.55 2.53
C LEU A 23 -9.59 -1.86 3.81
N ASP A 24 -9.32 -2.66 4.84
CA ASP A 24 -8.71 -2.16 6.07
C ASP A 24 -7.18 -2.19 5.93
N PHE A 25 -6.49 -1.56 6.85
CA PHE A 25 -5.04 -1.44 6.76
C PHE A 25 -4.31 -2.63 7.39
N ASP A 26 -4.97 -3.41 8.23
CA ASP A 26 -4.41 -4.70 8.65
C ASP A 26 -4.26 -5.64 7.44
N THR A 27 -5.19 -5.57 6.51
CA THR A 27 -5.08 -6.31 5.25
C THR A 27 -4.01 -5.71 4.34
N ALA A 28 -3.99 -4.37 4.25
CA ALA A 28 -3.05 -3.67 3.37
C ALA A 28 -1.58 -4.00 3.68
N ILE A 29 -1.21 -4.09 4.96
CA ILE A 29 0.19 -4.35 5.32
C ILE A 29 0.67 -5.74 4.89
N LEU A 30 -0.26 -6.65 4.60
CA LEU A 30 0.10 -8.00 4.14
C LEU A 30 0.76 -8.00 2.76
N VAL A 31 0.67 -6.91 1.99
CA VAL A 31 1.39 -6.81 0.71
C VAL A 31 2.89 -6.99 0.91
N PHE A 32 3.42 -6.57 2.06
CA PHE A 32 4.85 -6.68 2.33
C PHE A 32 5.30 -8.10 2.64
N GLU A 33 4.37 -9.02 2.87
CA GLU A 33 4.66 -10.44 3.05
C GLU A 33 4.68 -11.21 1.74
N ASP A 34 4.22 -10.61 0.65
CA ASP A 34 4.30 -11.18 -0.68
C ASP A 34 5.75 -11.10 -1.16
N GLU A 35 6.39 -12.24 -1.41
CA GLU A 35 7.77 -12.29 -1.86
C GLU A 35 8.00 -11.59 -3.19
N ASN A 36 6.94 -11.33 -3.93
CA ASN A 36 6.99 -10.75 -5.27
C ASN A 36 6.43 -9.34 -5.34
N TYR A 37 6.24 -8.69 -4.19
CA TYR A 37 5.74 -7.32 -4.20
C TYR A 37 6.73 -6.42 -4.92
N ILE A 38 6.22 -5.39 -5.60
CA ILE A 38 7.05 -4.37 -6.23
C ILE A 38 6.68 -3.02 -5.64
N GLU A 39 7.66 -2.12 -5.59
CA GLU A 39 7.40 -0.79 -5.08
C GLU A 39 8.22 0.25 -5.83
N TRP A 40 7.71 1.47 -5.85
CA TRP A 40 8.42 2.58 -6.49
C TRP A 40 8.03 3.90 -5.81
N TYR A 41 8.94 4.87 -5.92
CA TYR A 41 8.74 6.21 -5.41
C TYR A 41 7.69 6.93 -6.25
N ASP A 42 6.71 7.56 -5.59
CA ASP A 42 5.66 8.32 -6.27
C ASP A 42 6.05 9.79 -6.34
N ALA A 43 6.80 10.18 -7.35
CA ALA A 43 7.27 11.55 -7.51
C ALA A 43 6.12 12.54 -7.65
N ALA A 44 5.01 12.13 -8.26
CA ALA A 44 3.88 13.01 -8.52
C ALA A 44 3.14 13.44 -7.25
N HIS A 45 3.19 12.60 -6.21
CA HIS A 45 2.43 12.85 -4.97
C HIS A 45 3.33 13.02 -3.75
N SER A 46 4.60 13.37 -3.95
CA SER A 46 5.58 13.50 -2.88
C SER A 46 5.97 14.95 -2.58
N ALA A 47 5.03 15.90 -2.79
CA ALA A 47 5.33 17.33 -2.62
C ALA A 47 5.64 17.70 -1.16
N THR A 48 4.94 17.11 -0.19
CA THR A 48 5.10 17.45 1.23
C THR A 48 5.73 16.33 2.04
N GLU A 49 5.65 15.10 1.56
CA GLU A 49 6.25 13.94 2.19
C GLU A 49 6.52 12.90 1.12
N ASP A 50 7.55 12.11 1.30
CA ASP A 50 7.89 11.06 0.35
C ASP A 50 6.84 9.96 0.40
N ARG A 51 6.26 9.65 -0.75
CA ARG A 51 5.27 8.59 -0.89
C ARG A 51 5.78 7.48 -1.79
N TYR A 52 5.40 6.26 -1.43
CA TYR A 52 5.79 5.06 -2.16
C TYR A 52 4.55 4.26 -2.50
N ASN A 53 4.54 3.69 -3.70
CA ASN A 53 3.47 2.84 -4.18
C ASN A 53 3.93 1.39 -4.16
N VAL A 54 3.05 0.49 -3.73
CA VAL A 54 3.34 -0.94 -3.62
C VAL A 54 2.24 -1.72 -4.32
N LEU A 55 2.64 -2.70 -5.11
CA LEU A 55 1.72 -3.72 -5.62
C LEU A 55 2.10 -5.04 -5.00
N GLY A 56 1.15 -5.69 -4.35
CA GLY A 56 1.37 -6.98 -3.71
C GLY A 56 0.12 -7.83 -3.71
N MET A 57 0.30 -9.14 -3.66
CA MET A 57 -0.80 -10.10 -3.70
C MET A 57 -1.28 -10.41 -2.29
N VAL A 58 -2.55 -10.11 -2.03
CA VAL A 58 -3.25 -10.48 -0.79
C VAL A 58 -4.65 -10.89 -1.23
N HIS A 59 -4.84 -12.16 -1.57
CA HIS A 59 -6.06 -12.69 -2.23
C HIS A 59 -6.25 -12.11 -3.64
N ASP A 60 -5.93 -10.85 -3.84
CA ASP A 60 -5.90 -10.17 -5.12
C ASP A 60 -4.74 -9.21 -5.09
N VAL A 61 -4.40 -8.61 -6.23
CA VAL A 61 -3.34 -7.60 -6.27
C VAL A 61 -3.88 -6.31 -5.68
N LEU A 62 -3.21 -5.83 -4.64
CA LEU A 62 -3.56 -4.57 -3.98
C LEU A 62 -2.55 -3.50 -4.35
N PHE A 63 -3.04 -2.26 -4.46
CA PHE A 63 -2.22 -1.07 -4.62
C PHE A 63 -2.25 -0.33 -3.29
N VAL A 64 -1.10 -0.23 -2.63
CA VAL A 64 -0.97 0.39 -1.32
C VAL A 64 -0.01 1.57 -1.41
N VAL A 65 -0.38 2.68 -0.77
CA VAL A 65 0.46 3.87 -0.69
C VAL A 65 0.91 4.03 0.76
N TYR A 66 2.20 4.27 0.94
CA TYR A 66 2.74 4.52 2.27
C TYR A 66 3.77 5.64 2.24
N THR A 67 4.07 6.17 3.40
CA THR A 67 5.20 7.06 3.64
C THR A 67 5.99 6.51 4.83
N GLU A 68 7.19 6.99 5.01
CA GLU A 68 8.00 6.61 6.16
C GLU A 68 7.99 7.74 7.17
N ARG A 69 7.75 7.40 8.44
CA ARG A 69 7.81 8.37 9.53
C ARG A 69 8.64 7.77 10.65
N ARG A 70 9.77 8.41 10.90
CA ARG A 70 10.77 7.91 11.83
C ARG A 70 11.17 6.51 11.35
N ASP A 71 11.03 5.48 12.15
CA ASP A 71 11.39 4.12 11.74
C ASP A 71 10.15 3.29 11.38
N ARG A 72 9.02 3.95 11.07
CA ARG A 72 7.77 3.25 10.81
C ARG A 72 7.25 3.50 9.41
N ILE A 73 6.59 2.48 8.87
CA ILE A 73 5.85 2.58 7.61
C ILE A 73 4.45 3.06 7.94
N ARG A 74 4.09 4.24 7.44
CA ARG A 74 2.75 4.81 7.65
C ARG A 74 1.89 4.54 6.43
N ILE A 75 0.85 3.72 6.59
CA ILE A 75 -0.07 3.41 5.50
C ILE A 75 -0.98 4.62 5.25
N ILE A 76 -1.12 5.01 4.00
CA ILE A 76 -1.94 6.15 3.60
C ILE A 76 -3.23 5.70 2.94
N SER A 77 -3.16 4.71 2.03
CA SER A 77 -4.34 4.20 1.34
C SER A 77 -4.10 2.81 0.79
N ALA A 78 -5.19 2.10 0.50
CA ALA A 78 -5.14 0.77 -0.09
C ALA A 78 -6.38 0.56 -0.94
N ARG A 79 -6.20 0.02 -2.13
CA ARG A 79 -7.30 -0.33 -3.04
C ARG A 79 -6.91 -1.53 -3.89
N LEU A 80 -7.88 -2.09 -4.58
CA LEU A 80 -7.58 -3.11 -5.58
C LEU A 80 -6.79 -2.48 -6.73
N ALA A 81 -5.88 -3.24 -7.28
CA ALA A 81 -5.10 -2.80 -8.43
C ALA A 81 -6.00 -2.66 -9.66
N THR A 82 -5.68 -1.69 -10.52
CA THR A 82 -6.30 -1.56 -11.84
C THR A 82 -5.79 -2.69 -12.74
N ASN A 83 -6.43 -2.88 -13.89
CA ASN A 83 -5.96 -3.87 -14.86
C ASN A 83 -4.53 -3.59 -15.33
N GLN A 84 -4.20 -2.32 -15.52
CA GLN A 84 -2.85 -1.93 -15.90
C GLN A 84 -1.84 -2.25 -14.80
N GLU A 85 -2.19 -1.98 -13.56
CA GLU A 85 -1.34 -2.30 -12.41
C GLU A 85 -1.17 -3.80 -12.23
N ARG A 86 -2.25 -4.57 -12.44
CA ARG A 86 -2.17 -6.04 -12.39
C ARG A 86 -1.19 -6.56 -13.44
N ARG A 87 -1.24 -6.01 -14.65
CA ARG A 87 -0.30 -6.40 -15.72
C ARG A 87 1.13 -6.06 -15.32
N LEU A 88 1.34 -4.91 -14.71
CA LEU A 88 2.67 -4.53 -14.23
C LEU A 88 3.17 -5.51 -13.17
N TYR A 89 2.35 -5.86 -12.22
CA TYR A 89 2.70 -6.80 -11.15
C TYR A 89 3.09 -8.17 -11.73
N PHE A 90 2.24 -8.73 -12.59
CA PHE A 90 2.48 -10.06 -13.14
C PHE A 90 3.62 -10.07 -14.14
N HIS A 91 3.82 -9.01 -14.89
CA HIS A 91 4.96 -8.91 -15.81
C HIS A 91 6.27 -8.90 -15.04
N ASP A 92 6.35 -8.09 -14.00
CA ASP A 92 7.55 -8.00 -13.16
C ASP A 92 7.82 -9.31 -12.43
N TYR A 93 6.75 -9.94 -11.94
CA TYR A 93 6.82 -11.23 -11.28
C TYR A 93 7.37 -12.32 -12.18
N HIS A 94 6.99 -12.32 -13.47
CA HIS A 94 7.37 -13.34 -14.44
C HIS A 94 8.62 -12.99 -15.25
N SER A 95 9.14 -11.81 -15.05
CA SER A 95 10.39 -11.40 -15.72
C SER A 95 11.63 -11.72 -14.85
#